data_0874c3d1774ad8986d9c4be4a6653606
#
_entry.id   0874c3d1774ad8986d9c4be4a6653606
#
_cell.length_a   1.000
_cell.length_b   1.000
_cell.length_c   1.000
_cell.angle_alpha   90.00
_cell.angle_beta   90.00
_cell.angle_gamma   90.00
#
_symmetry.space_group_name_H-M   'P 1'
#
loop_
_entity.id
_entity.type
_entity.pdbx_description
1 polymer ?
#
loop_
_entity_poly.entity_id
_entity_poly.type
_entity_poly.pdbx_seq_one_letter_code
_entity_poly.pdbx_strand_id
1 'polypeptide(L)'
;MSQAPLTALNPDVVDLNNVQGDIIPGFPKKKEQFIFFVIRDAVKFKSAIPTLKVTSTADVVEARKNIEDQKSRLGGGLVPLAFLNIAFSKSGLKELDITEDLGDQPFALGQLRDAENLGDDGVTEADGFHPSWEQAFKNRVDGVLVVAGESWVSVAAKVAEAMAVLTTSVRVVYTLKGSVRPGEQKGHEHFGWEDGISNPIVEGIGEPLPGQRVVPPGVILCGKAQDPVSNRPAWTTEGSFLAFRQLEQLVPEFHKFLADNPIDLPGSRVSRAVNYLERDWSDVGRVVCAPIQLAPTHDDPKLAKDPQRNNDFVYPQAPGDEGQTECPYAAHIRKTNPRNDLDFLETNPDRPVNAVQKSSILRAGIPYGPEVTLSEKLEQFTEFARGLAFVSYQSSLAKGFQFIQKSWANAPNFPPAAQKEVEAGFDPIIGQKNGQSRETLGTSAGSQLTLRGTL
;
A
#
# COMPACT_ATOMS: atom_id res chain seq x y z
N MET A 1 -7.83 11.05 -1.37
CA MET A 1 -7.16 10.47 -2.54
C MET A 1 -7.56 11.27 -3.76
N SER A 2 -6.61 12.00 -4.32
CA SER A 2 -6.79 12.63 -5.64
C SER A 2 -6.54 11.54 -6.67
N GLN A 3 -7.60 10.98 -7.22
CA GLN A 3 -7.49 10.02 -8.34
C GLN A 3 -7.77 10.76 -9.64
N ALA A 4 -7.05 10.38 -10.68
CA ALA A 4 -7.25 10.90 -12.02
C ALA A 4 -8.72 10.78 -12.46
N PRO A 5 -9.23 11.70 -13.28
CA PRO A 5 -10.57 11.60 -13.83
C PRO A 5 -10.71 10.32 -14.66
N LEU A 6 -11.74 9.53 -14.38
CA LEU A 6 -12.04 8.27 -15.09
C LEU A 6 -12.73 8.50 -16.45
N THR A 7 -12.42 9.58 -17.14
CA THR A 7 -13.14 10.03 -18.35
C THR A 7 -12.78 9.26 -19.62
N ALA A 8 -11.72 8.44 -19.59
CA ALA A 8 -11.28 7.66 -20.75
C ALA A 8 -11.14 6.17 -20.37
N LEU A 9 -12.26 5.50 -20.21
CA LEU A 9 -12.27 4.04 -20.03
C LEU A 9 -12.35 3.38 -21.40
N ASN A 10 -11.35 2.57 -21.76
CA ASN A 10 -11.39 1.78 -22.97
C ASN A 10 -11.85 0.34 -22.65
N PRO A 11 -13.13 -0.01 -22.92
CA PRO A 11 -13.65 -1.34 -22.62
C PRO A 11 -12.98 -2.46 -23.44
N ASP A 12 -12.31 -2.12 -24.55
CA ASP A 12 -11.58 -3.11 -25.37
C ASP A 12 -10.28 -3.58 -24.65
N VAL A 13 -9.78 -2.81 -23.68
CA VAL A 13 -8.60 -3.16 -22.91
C VAL A 13 -8.94 -4.00 -21.69
N VAL A 14 -10.00 -3.63 -20.95
CA VAL A 14 -10.43 -4.26 -19.70
C VAL A 14 -11.95 -4.28 -19.61
N ASP A 15 -12.54 -5.45 -19.30
CA ASP A 15 -13.98 -5.53 -18.99
C ASP A 15 -14.25 -5.00 -17.58
N LEU A 16 -14.81 -3.80 -17.51
CA LEU A 16 -15.09 -3.13 -16.25
C LEU A 16 -16.14 -3.85 -15.38
N ASN A 17 -16.95 -4.73 -15.96
CA ASN A 17 -17.90 -5.55 -15.20
C ASN A 17 -17.25 -6.80 -14.61
N ASN A 18 -16.10 -7.23 -15.13
CA ASN A 18 -15.38 -8.40 -14.67
C ASN A 18 -14.31 -8.07 -13.63
N VAL A 19 -13.77 -6.84 -13.61
CA VAL A 19 -12.81 -6.40 -12.60
C VAL A 19 -13.51 -5.97 -11.32
N GLN A 20 -13.06 -6.43 -10.16
CA GLN A 20 -13.57 -5.98 -8.87
C GLN A 20 -13.16 -4.52 -8.57
N GLY A 21 -14.09 -3.74 -8.05
CA GLY A 21 -14.01 -2.29 -7.98
C GLY A 21 -12.96 -1.73 -7.01
N ASP A 22 -12.51 -2.50 -6.01
CA ASP A 22 -11.42 -2.07 -5.13
C ASP A 22 -10.04 -2.18 -5.80
N ILE A 23 -9.90 -3.05 -6.80
CA ILE A 23 -8.68 -3.14 -7.60
C ILE A 23 -8.51 -1.86 -8.42
N ILE A 24 -9.52 -1.51 -9.21
CA ILE A 24 -9.56 -0.34 -10.10
C ILE A 24 -11.00 0.18 -10.11
N PRO A 25 -11.24 1.43 -9.83
CA PRO A 25 -10.32 2.52 -9.45
C PRO A 25 -10.11 2.63 -7.94
N GLY A 26 -10.50 1.63 -7.16
CA GLY A 26 -10.56 1.63 -5.70
C GLY A 26 -11.90 2.20 -5.17
N PHE A 27 -12.35 1.71 -4.04
CA PHE A 27 -13.62 2.15 -3.44
C PHE A 27 -13.59 3.61 -2.97
N PRO A 28 -14.63 4.42 -3.25
CA PRO A 28 -14.79 5.74 -2.66
C PRO A 28 -15.22 5.60 -1.18
N LYS A 29 -14.31 5.19 -0.31
CA LYS A 29 -14.56 4.75 1.06
C LYS A 29 -14.20 5.78 2.12
N LYS A 30 -14.95 5.76 3.24
CA LYS A 30 -14.57 6.41 4.50
C LYS A 30 -14.43 5.40 5.64
N LYS A 31 -15.12 4.28 5.54
CA LYS A 31 -15.09 3.15 6.47
C LYS A 31 -14.88 1.87 5.68
N GLU A 32 -14.12 0.95 6.25
CA GLU A 32 -13.84 -0.33 5.63
C GLU A 32 -13.73 -1.42 6.70
N GLN A 33 -14.24 -2.59 6.37
CA GLN A 33 -14.16 -3.77 7.23
C GLN A 33 -13.63 -4.95 6.42
N PHE A 34 -12.55 -5.53 6.91
CA PHE A 34 -11.99 -6.78 6.41
C PHE A 34 -12.53 -7.93 7.25
N ILE A 35 -13.09 -8.95 6.61
CA ILE A 35 -13.65 -10.13 7.28
C ILE A 35 -12.94 -11.35 6.74
N PHE A 36 -11.99 -11.86 7.51
CA PHE A 36 -11.24 -13.06 7.17
C PHE A 36 -12.01 -14.30 7.62
N PHE A 37 -12.10 -15.28 6.73
CA PHE A 37 -12.92 -16.47 6.97
C PHE A 37 -12.24 -17.77 6.55
N VAL A 38 -12.74 -18.88 7.10
CA VAL A 38 -12.49 -20.23 6.60
C VAL A 38 -13.78 -20.82 6.06
N ILE A 39 -13.70 -21.58 4.97
CA ILE A 39 -14.81 -22.30 4.37
C ILE A 39 -15.07 -23.56 5.20
N ARG A 40 -16.32 -23.70 5.67
CA ARG A 40 -16.80 -24.84 6.48
C ARG A 40 -17.57 -25.85 5.67
N ASP A 41 -18.27 -25.39 4.66
CA ASP A 41 -19.12 -26.18 3.77
C ASP A 41 -18.94 -25.67 2.33
N ALA A 42 -18.05 -26.33 1.61
CA ALA A 42 -17.69 -25.94 0.24
C ALA A 42 -18.87 -26.03 -0.73
N VAL A 43 -19.79 -26.99 -0.52
CA VAL A 43 -20.95 -27.18 -1.40
C VAL A 43 -21.91 -26.01 -1.25
N LYS A 44 -22.25 -25.64 0.00
CA LYS A 44 -23.09 -24.48 0.28
C LYS A 44 -22.42 -23.18 -0.16
N PHE A 45 -21.11 -23.05 0.07
CA PHE A 45 -20.35 -21.87 -0.34
C PHE A 45 -20.40 -21.67 -1.84
N LYS A 46 -20.12 -22.73 -2.64
CA LYS A 46 -20.21 -22.69 -4.10
C LYS A 46 -21.60 -22.31 -4.61
N SER A 47 -22.65 -22.77 -3.93
CA SER A 47 -24.03 -22.41 -4.29
C SER A 47 -24.37 -20.96 -3.93
N ALA A 48 -23.75 -20.40 -2.89
CA ALA A 48 -24.02 -19.06 -2.39
C ALA A 48 -23.27 -17.98 -3.21
N ILE A 49 -22.02 -18.23 -3.60
CA ILE A 49 -21.16 -17.24 -4.28
C ILE A 49 -21.81 -16.54 -5.49
N PRO A 50 -22.54 -17.22 -6.39
CA PRO A 50 -23.18 -16.55 -7.52
C PRO A 50 -24.22 -15.51 -7.12
N THR A 51 -24.74 -15.57 -5.92
CA THR A 51 -25.73 -14.62 -5.38
C THR A 51 -25.10 -13.49 -4.56
N LEU A 52 -23.81 -13.59 -4.28
CA LEU A 52 -23.06 -12.55 -3.59
C LEU A 52 -22.83 -11.37 -4.54
N LYS A 53 -23.39 -10.22 -4.21
CA LYS A 53 -23.29 -9.02 -5.03
C LYS A 53 -21.90 -8.36 -4.84
N VAL A 54 -20.91 -8.90 -5.54
CA VAL A 54 -19.57 -8.32 -5.60
C VAL A 54 -19.61 -7.07 -6.48
N THR A 55 -18.99 -6.00 -6.01
CA THR A 55 -18.97 -4.70 -6.67
C THR A 55 -17.92 -4.70 -7.78
N SER A 56 -18.32 -4.40 -9.01
CA SER A 56 -17.44 -4.26 -10.17
C SER A 56 -16.80 -2.87 -10.27
N THR A 57 -15.82 -2.72 -11.15
CA THR A 57 -15.29 -1.41 -11.55
C THR A 57 -16.38 -0.51 -12.14
N ALA A 58 -17.27 -1.06 -12.97
CA ALA A 58 -18.38 -0.30 -13.56
C ALA A 58 -19.31 0.27 -12.48
N ASP A 59 -19.66 -0.53 -11.46
CA ASP A 59 -20.47 -0.06 -10.33
C ASP A 59 -19.79 1.09 -9.58
N VAL A 60 -18.46 1.01 -9.36
CA VAL A 60 -17.70 2.08 -8.67
C VAL A 60 -17.65 3.35 -9.49
N VAL A 61 -17.48 3.25 -10.81
CA VAL A 61 -17.50 4.41 -11.72
C VAL A 61 -18.85 5.12 -11.65
N GLU A 62 -19.95 4.37 -11.73
CA GLU A 62 -21.31 4.92 -11.59
C GLU A 62 -21.52 5.57 -10.22
N ALA A 63 -21.09 4.89 -9.16
CA ALA A 63 -21.17 5.42 -7.79
C ALA A 63 -20.41 6.75 -7.62
N ARG A 64 -19.20 6.88 -8.20
CA ARG A 64 -18.42 8.13 -8.18
C ARG A 64 -19.14 9.26 -8.90
N LYS A 65 -19.70 8.99 -10.07
CA LYS A 65 -20.52 9.96 -10.81
C LYS A 65 -21.73 10.43 -9.99
N ASN A 66 -22.44 9.50 -9.36
CA ASN A 66 -23.57 9.82 -8.47
C ASN A 66 -23.15 10.69 -7.28
N ILE A 67 -21.96 10.43 -6.69
CA ILE A 67 -21.40 11.26 -5.60
C ILE A 67 -21.12 12.68 -6.08
N GLU A 68 -20.53 12.86 -7.25
CA GLU A 68 -20.22 14.17 -7.84
C GLU A 68 -21.51 14.95 -8.18
N ASP A 69 -22.47 14.30 -8.79
CA ASP A 69 -23.77 14.88 -9.12
C ASP A 69 -24.54 15.34 -7.87
N GLN A 70 -24.51 14.54 -6.81
CA GLN A 70 -25.17 14.92 -5.55
C GLN A 70 -24.44 16.05 -4.83
N LYS A 71 -23.11 16.04 -4.80
CA LYS A 71 -22.33 17.15 -4.23
C LYS A 71 -22.61 18.47 -4.92
N SER A 72 -22.70 18.46 -6.24
CA SER A 72 -23.01 19.67 -7.04
C SER A 72 -24.42 20.21 -6.80
N ARG A 73 -25.41 19.32 -6.57
CA ARG A 73 -26.83 19.70 -6.38
C ARG A 73 -27.16 20.11 -4.94
N LEU A 74 -26.54 19.45 -3.95
CA LEU A 74 -26.93 19.58 -2.53
C LEU A 74 -25.92 20.36 -1.68
N GLY A 75 -24.83 20.87 -2.28
CA GLY A 75 -23.82 21.64 -1.56
C GLY A 75 -23.02 20.83 -0.52
N GLY A 76 -23.14 19.52 -0.54
CA GLY A 76 -22.45 18.60 0.37
C GLY A 76 -23.41 17.56 0.98
N GLY A 77 -22.85 16.53 1.57
CA GLY A 77 -23.59 15.41 2.19
C GLY A 77 -22.93 14.08 1.84
N LEU A 78 -23.28 13.03 2.58
CA LEU A 78 -22.83 11.67 2.30
C LEU A 78 -23.91 10.95 1.50
N VAL A 79 -23.49 10.34 0.41
CA VAL A 79 -24.33 9.42 -0.36
C VAL A 79 -24.24 8.06 0.29
N PRO A 80 -25.34 7.47 0.80
CA PRO A 80 -25.31 6.13 1.37
C PRO A 80 -24.93 5.11 0.30
N LEU A 81 -23.70 4.58 0.40
CA LEU A 81 -23.14 3.59 -0.52
C LEU A 81 -22.33 2.56 0.24
N ALA A 82 -22.39 1.33 -0.19
CA ALA A 82 -21.54 0.27 0.31
C ALA A 82 -21.11 -0.66 -0.82
N PHE A 83 -19.89 -1.15 -0.73
CA PHE A 83 -19.19 -1.93 -1.73
C PHE A 83 -18.68 -3.22 -1.12
N LEU A 84 -18.54 -4.25 -1.93
CA LEU A 84 -18.05 -5.57 -1.50
C LEU A 84 -17.10 -6.14 -2.54
N ASN A 85 -15.90 -6.51 -2.11
CA ASN A 85 -14.97 -7.37 -2.86
C ASN A 85 -14.68 -8.64 -2.07
N ILE A 86 -14.20 -9.67 -2.77
CA ILE A 86 -13.80 -10.95 -2.18
C ILE A 86 -12.48 -11.41 -2.77
N ALA A 87 -11.62 -11.99 -1.92
CA ALA A 87 -10.41 -12.65 -2.36
C ALA A 87 -10.21 -13.99 -1.63
N PHE A 88 -9.48 -14.89 -2.26
CA PHE A 88 -9.22 -16.25 -1.77
C PHE A 88 -7.72 -16.50 -1.62
N SER A 89 -7.35 -17.20 -0.57
CA SER A 89 -6.01 -17.78 -0.44
C SER A 89 -5.90 -19.07 -1.26
N LYS A 90 -4.67 -19.61 -1.39
CA LYS A 90 -4.46 -20.93 -2.02
C LYS A 90 -5.24 -22.04 -1.29
N SER A 91 -5.36 -21.98 0.06
CA SER A 91 -6.17 -22.95 0.80
C SER A 91 -7.65 -22.81 0.49
N GLY A 92 -8.15 -21.56 0.34
CA GLY A 92 -9.54 -21.30 -0.02
C GLY A 92 -9.89 -21.83 -1.41
N LEU A 93 -9.01 -21.60 -2.41
CA LEU A 93 -9.20 -22.15 -3.74
C LEU A 93 -9.23 -23.69 -3.72
N LYS A 94 -8.34 -24.31 -2.93
CA LYS A 94 -8.31 -25.78 -2.76
C LYS A 94 -9.62 -26.32 -2.15
N GLU A 95 -10.22 -25.62 -1.19
CA GLU A 95 -11.54 -26.01 -0.65
C GLU A 95 -12.66 -25.94 -1.69
N LEU A 96 -12.47 -25.13 -2.73
CA LEU A 96 -13.39 -24.98 -3.84
C LEU A 96 -13.06 -25.93 -5.01
N ASP A 97 -12.16 -26.91 -4.80
CA ASP A 97 -11.64 -27.85 -5.81
C ASP A 97 -10.88 -27.16 -6.95
N ILE A 98 -10.37 -25.96 -6.74
CA ILE A 98 -9.53 -25.21 -7.67
C ILE A 98 -8.08 -25.47 -7.30
N THR A 99 -7.40 -26.33 -8.05
CA THR A 99 -6.05 -26.81 -7.74
C THR A 99 -5.00 -26.35 -8.75
N GLU A 100 -5.41 -25.70 -9.83
CA GLU A 100 -4.51 -25.22 -10.87
C GLU A 100 -3.41 -24.31 -10.31
N ASP A 101 -2.26 -24.37 -10.93
CA ASP A 101 -1.16 -23.45 -10.66
C ASP A 101 -1.47 -22.08 -11.31
N LEU A 102 -1.45 -21.04 -10.50
CA LEU A 102 -1.65 -19.68 -10.97
C LEU A 102 -0.34 -19.00 -11.42
N GLY A 103 0.78 -19.73 -11.41
CA GLY A 103 2.08 -19.24 -11.84
C GLY A 103 2.71 -18.20 -10.90
N ASP A 104 2.26 -18.12 -9.64
CA ASP A 104 2.82 -17.23 -8.62
C ASP A 104 3.21 -18.03 -7.38
N GLN A 105 4.52 -18.21 -7.20
CA GLN A 105 5.06 -19.03 -6.12
C GLN A 105 4.75 -18.47 -4.72
N PRO A 106 4.87 -17.14 -4.44
CA PRO A 106 4.48 -16.60 -3.16
C PRO A 106 3.01 -16.86 -2.81
N PHE A 107 2.10 -16.79 -3.78
CA PHE A 107 0.71 -17.16 -3.58
C PHE A 107 0.54 -18.64 -3.24
N ALA A 108 1.22 -19.51 -3.99
CA ALA A 108 1.16 -20.95 -3.76
C ALA A 108 1.73 -21.36 -2.39
N LEU A 109 2.79 -20.68 -1.95
CA LEU A 109 3.43 -20.90 -0.65
C LEU A 109 2.57 -20.35 0.51
N GLY A 110 1.99 -19.19 0.31
CA GLY A 110 1.26 -18.42 1.31
C GLY A 110 2.18 -17.53 2.18
N GLN A 111 1.69 -16.37 2.55
CA GLN A 111 2.48 -15.32 3.19
C GLN A 111 3.09 -15.75 4.55
N LEU A 112 2.39 -16.59 5.32
CA LEU A 112 2.91 -17.11 6.59
C LEU A 112 4.22 -17.90 6.42
N ARG A 113 4.32 -18.72 5.37
CA ARG A 113 5.54 -19.48 5.08
C ARG A 113 6.64 -18.62 4.43
N ASP A 114 6.29 -17.47 3.90
CA ASP A 114 7.20 -16.51 3.29
C ASP A 114 7.68 -15.44 4.30
N ALA A 115 7.16 -15.45 5.53
CA ALA A 115 7.39 -14.41 6.52
C ALA A 115 8.88 -14.19 6.84
N GLU A 116 9.63 -15.27 7.09
CA GLU A 116 11.08 -15.20 7.32
C GLU A 116 11.82 -14.58 6.14
N ASN A 117 11.44 -14.97 4.93
CA ASN A 117 12.01 -14.48 3.68
C ASN A 117 11.63 -13.00 3.38
N LEU A 118 10.50 -12.53 3.92
CA LEU A 118 10.09 -11.13 3.89
C LEU A 118 10.79 -10.29 4.98
N GLY A 119 11.53 -10.93 5.88
CA GLY A 119 12.24 -10.28 6.99
C GLY A 119 11.35 -9.94 8.18
N ASP A 120 10.16 -10.52 8.26
CA ASP A 120 9.24 -10.26 9.37
C ASP A 120 9.86 -10.58 10.72
N ASP A 121 9.47 -9.79 11.74
CA ASP A 121 9.87 -10.07 13.13
C ASP A 121 9.29 -11.41 13.59
N GLY A 122 10.08 -12.17 14.34
CA GLY A 122 9.68 -13.48 14.80
C GLY A 122 10.82 -14.27 15.45
N VAL A 123 10.53 -15.52 15.75
CA VAL A 123 11.50 -16.45 16.34
C VAL A 123 11.58 -17.73 15.51
N THR A 124 12.79 -18.27 15.33
CA THR A 124 12.99 -19.56 14.69
C THR A 124 13.05 -20.64 15.78
N GLU A 125 12.11 -21.59 15.71
CA GLU A 125 11.99 -22.74 16.57
C GLU A 125 12.35 -24.04 15.82
N ALA A 126 12.26 -25.19 16.49
CA ALA A 126 12.61 -26.48 15.88
C ALA A 126 11.74 -26.88 14.69
N ASP A 127 10.51 -26.39 14.64
CA ASP A 127 9.52 -26.65 13.58
C ASP A 127 9.44 -25.55 12.51
N GLY A 128 10.24 -24.47 12.65
CA GLY A 128 10.38 -23.41 11.67
C GLY A 128 10.27 -21.99 12.24
N PHE A 129 10.12 -21.01 11.36
CA PHE A 129 9.99 -19.61 11.71
C PHE A 129 8.55 -19.26 12.13
N HIS A 130 8.43 -18.61 13.29
CA HIS A 130 7.14 -18.15 13.86
C HIS A 130 7.13 -16.62 13.91
N PRO A 131 6.43 -15.94 12.97
CA PRO A 131 6.37 -14.48 12.94
C PRO A 131 5.59 -13.93 14.14
N SER A 132 5.96 -12.72 14.59
CA SER A 132 5.26 -11.96 15.64
C SER A 132 3.98 -11.33 15.11
N TRP A 133 3.10 -12.13 14.51
CA TRP A 133 1.84 -11.69 13.90
C TRP A 133 0.65 -11.92 14.81
N GLU A 134 -0.45 -11.24 14.50
CA GLU A 134 -1.76 -11.57 15.02
C GLU A 134 -2.05 -13.07 14.90
N GLN A 135 -2.51 -13.68 15.99
CA GLN A 135 -2.70 -15.14 16.07
C GLN A 135 -3.63 -15.68 14.97
N ALA A 136 -4.59 -14.89 14.53
CA ALA A 136 -5.50 -15.28 13.46
C ALA A 136 -4.78 -15.58 12.14
N PHE A 137 -3.73 -14.82 11.81
CA PHE A 137 -2.95 -14.99 10.58
C PHE A 137 -1.89 -16.10 10.66
N LYS A 138 -1.63 -16.65 11.85
CA LYS A 138 -0.81 -17.86 12.03
C LYS A 138 -1.60 -19.14 11.77
N ASN A 139 -2.92 -19.02 11.53
CA ASN A 139 -3.81 -20.10 11.24
C ASN A 139 -4.31 -20.06 9.81
N ARG A 140 -5.06 -21.07 9.41
CA ARG A 140 -5.71 -21.13 8.11
C ARG A 140 -6.68 -19.98 7.91
N VAL A 141 -6.54 -19.29 6.79
CA VAL A 141 -7.48 -18.31 6.26
C VAL A 141 -7.77 -18.69 4.80
N ASP A 142 -9.02 -18.87 4.44
CA ASP A 142 -9.42 -19.27 3.10
C ASP A 142 -9.80 -18.11 2.21
N GLY A 143 -10.23 -17.00 2.81
CA GLY A 143 -10.54 -15.80 2.05
C GLY A 143 -10.82 -14.60 2.95
N VAL A 144 -11.04 -13.47 2.28
CA VAL A 144 -11.40 -12.20 2.90
C VAL A 144 -12.52 -11.53 2.11
N LEU A 145 -13.51 -10.99 2.83
CA LEU A 145 -14.44 -10.01 2.31
C LEU A 145 -13.89 -8.62 2.66
N VAL A 146 -13.84 -7.75 1.66
CA VAL A 146 -13.50 -6.34 1.80
C VAL A 146 -14.79 -5.55 1.63
N VAL A 147 -15.31 -4.98 2.72
CA VAL A 147 -16.58 -4.23 2.72
C VAL A 147 -16.31 -2.79 3.06
N ALA A 148 -16.63 -1.89 2.16
CA ALA A 148 -16.35 -0.46 2.31
C ALA A 148 -17.61 0.39 2.13
N GLY A 149 -17.60 1.60 2.69
CA GLY A 149 -18.72 2.53 2.57
C GLY A 149 -18.42 3.92 3.15
N GLU A 150 -19.41 4.78 3.07
CA GLU A 150 -19.31 6.15 3.61
C GLU A 150 -19.48 6.20 5.14
N SER A 151 -20.12 5.18 5.74
CA SER A 151 -20.43 5.12 7.17
C SER A 151 -20.39 3.68 7.70
N TRP A 152 -20.29 3.53 9.04
CA TRP A 152 -20.43 2.21 9.66
C TRP A 152 -21.82 1.60 9.53
N VAL A 153 -22.85 2.43 9.35
CA VAL A 153 -24.23 1.94 9.11
C VAL A 153 -24.31 1.22 7.78
N SER A 154 -23.81 1.85 6.71
CA SER A 154 -23.82 1.25 5.37
C SER A 154 -22.92 0.02 5.29
N VAL A 155 -21.73 0.07 5.89
CA VAL A 155 -20.82 -1.09 5.98
C VAL A 155 -21.47 -2.24 6.73
N ALA A 156 -22.07 -1.99 7.90
CA ALA A 156 -22.72 -3.03 8.69
C ALA A 156 -23.90 -3.68 7.95
N ALA A 157 -24.71 -2.89 7.25
CA ALA A 157 -25.81 -3.40 6.42
C ALA A 157 -25.30 -4.31 5.30
N LYS A 158 -24.21 -3.90 4.61
CA LYS A 158 -23.60 -4.69 3.52
C LYS A 158 -22.94 -5.97 4.05
N VAL A 159 -22.30 -5.91 5.23
CA VAL A 159 -21.78 -7.09 5.91
C VAL A 159 -22.91 -8.07 6.26
N ALA A 160 -24.02 -7.57 6.82
CA ALA A 160 -25.17 -8.40 7.14
C ALA A 160 -25.76 -9.07 5.88
N GLU A 161 -25.89 -8.34 4.77
CA GLU A 161 -26.32 -8.89 3.49
C GLU A 161 -25.39 -10.01 3.03
N ALA A 162 -24.08 -9.78 2.99
CA ALA A 162 -23.09 -10.77 2.55
C ALA A 162 -23.06 -12.00 3.46
N MET A 163 -23.12 -11.80 4.78
CA MET A 163 -23.13 -12.91 5.74
C MET A 163 -24.43 -13.70 5.73
N ALA A 164 -25.56 -13.09 5.39
CA ALA A 164 -26.82 -13.80 5.17
C ALA A 164 -26.75 -14.72 3.95
N VAL A 165 -26.06 -14.31 2.89
CA VAL A 165 -25.80 -15.16 1.70
C VAL A 165 -24.88 -16.32 2.06
N LEU A 166 -23.76 -16.05 2.73
CA LEU A 166 -22.77 -17.07 3.08
C LEU A 166 -23.19 -17.98 4.22
N THR A 167 -24.08 -17.49 5.10
CA THR A 167 -24.70 -18.23 6.22
C THR A 167 -23.71 -19.07 7.03
N THR A 168 -23.98 -20.40 7.15
CA THR A 168 -23.16 -21.37 7.87
C THR A 168 -22.02 -21.96 7.03
N SER A 169 -21.88 -21.54 5.76
CA SER A 169 -20.84 -22.07 4.87
C SER A 169 -19.44 -21.58 5.24
N VAL A 170 -19.34 -20.48 6.00
CA VAL A 170 -18.09 -19.91 6.48
C VAL A 170 -18.05 -19.74 7.99
N ARG A 171 -16.83 -19.66 8.53
CA ARG A 171 -16.57 -19.19 9.90
C ARG A 171 -15.61 -18.00 9.83
N VAL A 172 -16.01 -16.88 10.37
CA VAL A 172 -15.15 -15.71 10.53
C VAL A 172 -14.05 -16.05 11.54
N VAL A 173 -12.81 -15.75 11.17
CA VAL A 173 -11.61 -15.99 12.00
C VAL A 173 -10.99 -14.71 12.52
N TYR A 174 -11.13 -13.63 11.77
CA TYR A 174 -10.63 -12.31 12.17
C TYR A 174 -11.44 -11.20 11.49
N THR A 175 -11.47 -10.04 12.12
CA THR A 175 -12.10 -8.84 11.56
C THR A 175 -11.28 -7.62 11.92
N LEU A 176 -10.91 -6.83 10.91
CA LEU A 176 -10.27 -5.53 11.10
C LEU A 176 -11.17 -4.43 10.55
N LYS A 177 -11.26 -3.31 11.29
CA LYS A 177 -12.04 -2.13 10.91
C LYS A 177 -11.11 -0.94 10.70
N GLY A 178 -11.15 -0.36 9.50
CA GLY A 178 -10.41 0.84 9.14
C GLY A 178 -11.33 2.04 8.95
N SER A 179 -10.78 3.22 9.20
CA SER A 179 -11.47 4.49 9.04
C SER A 179 -10.54 5.54 8.47
N VAL A 180 -11.01 6.30 7.49
CA VAL A 180 -10.34 7.55 7.12
C VAL A 180 -10.28 8.46 8.35
N ARG A 181 -9.10 9.02 8.62
CA ARG A 181 -8.84 9.89 9.77
C ARG A 181 -9.69 11.17 9.71
N PRO A 182 -10.02 11.77 10.86
CA PRO A 182 -10.92 12.92 10.92
C PRO A 182 -10.24 14.24 10.52
N GLY A 183 -11.05 15.25 10.21
CA GLY A 183 -10.62 16.63 10.01
C GLY A 183 -9.60 16.82 8.91
N GLU A 184 -8.55 17.56 9.19
CA GLU A 184 -7.44 17.84 8.26
C GLU A 184 -6.59 16.60 7.94
N GLN A 185 -6.63 15.59 8.80
CA GLN A 185 -5.91 14.31 8.60
C GLN A 185 -6.60 13.36 7.61
N LYS A 186 -7.68 13.82 6.96
CA LYS A 186 -8.39 13.03 5.96
C LYS A 186 -7.49 12.70 4.78
N GLY A 187 -7.32 11.39 4.51
CA GLY A 187 -6.44 10.89 3.45
C GLY A 187 -5.03 10.53 3.92
N HIS A 188 -4.67 10.90 5.15
CA HIS A 188 -3.38 10.59 5.73
C HIS A 188 -3.42 9.29 6.55
N GLU A 189 -2.31 8.57 6.57
CA GLU A 189 -2.07 7.49 7.51
C GLU A 189 -1.60 8.08 8.88
N HIS A 190 -1.39 7.23 9.92
CA HIS A 190 -1.18 7.74 11.27
C HIS A 190 0.17 8.45 11.50
N PHE A 191 1.20 8.21 10.70
CA PHE A 191 2.43 9.01 10.75
C PHE A 191 2.23 10.43 10.19
N GLY A 192 1.17 10.67 9.42
CA GLY A 192 0.75 11.99 8.98
C GLY A 192 0.87 12.26 7.48
N TRP A 193 1.20 11.26 6.66
CA TRP A 193 1.33 11.44 5.20
C TRP A 193 0.11 10.95 4.43
N GLU A 194 -0.17 11.60 3.31
CA GLU A 194 -1.21 11.16 2.39
C GLU A 194 -0.71 9.96 1.57
N ASP A 195 -1.36 8.80 1.75
CA ASP A 195 -1.06 7.60 0.99
C ASP A 195 -1.79 7.60 -0.36
N GLY A 196 -1.18 6.95 -1.37
CA GLY A 196 -1.78 6.73 -2.68
C GLY A 196 -1.46 7.78 -3.75
N ILE A 197 -0.74 8.88 -3.44
CA ILE A 197 -0.36 9.91 -4.42
C ILE A 197 0.35 9.29 -5.63
N SER A 198 1.31 8.39 -5.39
CA SER A 198 2.12 7.73 -6.43
C SER A 198 1.56 6.39 -6.91
N ASN A 199 0.27 6.11 -6.71
CA ASN A 199 -0.33 4.92 -7.32
C ASN A 199 -0.22 5.02 -8.85
N PRO A 200 0.18 3.95 -9.54
CA PRO A 200 0.21 3.94 -10.99
C PRO A 200 -1.21 4.03 -11.55
N ILE A 201 -1.31 4.46 -12.80
CA ILE A 201 -2.53 4.33 -13.58
C ILE A 201 -2.36 3.18 -14.58
N VAL A 202 -3.40 2.39 -14.76
CA VAL A 202 -3.41 1.32 -15.74
C VAL A 202 -3.71 1.89 -17.11
N GLU A 203 -2.88 1.56 -18.10
CA GLU A 203 -3.05 2.00 -19.48
C GLU A 203 -4.46 1.69 -20.01
N GLY A 204 -5.11 2.69 -20.62
CA GLY A 204 -6.49 2.60 -21.10
C GLY A 204 -7.57 2.79 -20.03
N ILE A 205 -7.18 3.04 -18.76
CA ILE A 205 -8.13 3.28 -17.66
C ILE A 205 -7.89 4.66 -17.03
N GLY A 206 -8.35 5.71 -17.69
CA GLY A 206 -8.22 7.10 -17.24
C GLY A 206 -6.99 7.81 -17.78
N GLU A 207 -6.88 9.10 -17.48
CA GLU A 207 -5.79 9.96 -17.90
C GLU A 207 -4.76 10.09 -16.77
N PRO A 208 -3.45 9.94 -17.05
CA PRO A 208 -2.42 10.08 -16.03
C PRO A 208 -2.28 11.54 -15.57
N LEU A 209 -2.05 11.73 -14.29
CA LEU A 209 -1.61 13.00 -13.73
C LEU A 209 -0.09 13.19 -13.96
N PRO A 210 0.43 14.42 -13.93
CA PRO A 210 1.87 14.66 -14.03
C PRO A 210 2.66 13.82 -13.01
N GLY A 211 3.77 13.22 -13.44
CA GLY A 211 4.59 12.31 -12.64
C GLY A 211 3.95 10.97 -12.27
N GLN A 212 2.70 10.72 -12.64
CA GLN A 212 2.04 9.43 -12.42
C GLN A 212 2.51 8.40 -13.44
N ARG A 213 2.91 7.23 -12.97
CA ARG A 213 3.36 6.16 -13.84
C ARG A 213 2.19 5.48 -14.52
N VAL A 214 2.29 5.31 -15.85
CA VAL A 214 1.39 4.47 -16.63
C VAL A 214 1.96 3.05 -16.67
N VAL A 215 1.14 2.05 -16.38
CA VAL A 215 1.54 0.64 -16.40
C VAL A 215 0.64 -0.15 -17.34
N PRO A 216 1.18 -1.14 -18.07
CA PRO A 216 0.37 -2.08 -18.85
C PRO A 216 -0.65 -2.81 -17.97
N PRO A 217 -1.83 -3.16 -18.49
CA PRO A 217 -2.88 -3.82 -17.70
C PRO A 217 -2.40 -5.09 -17.01
N GLY A 218 -1.55 -5.88 -17.65
CA GLY A 218 -1.05 -7.13 -17.12
C GLY A 218 -0.06 -7.01 -15.95
N VAL A 219 0.37 -5.80 -15.58
CA VAL A 219 1.11 -5.58 -14.33
C VAL A 219 0.19 -5.71 -13.11
N ILE A 220 -1.07 -5.33 -13.26
CA ILE A 220 -2.09 -5.35 -12.20
C ILE A 220 -3.08 -6.50 -12.37
N LEU A 221 -3.52 -6.78 -13.60
CA LEU A 221 -4.59 -7.72 -13.92
C LEU A 221 -4.03 -8.98 -14.58
N CYS A 222 -4.36 -10.14 -14.03
CA CYS A 222 -3.98 -11.43 -14.59
C CYS A 222 -4.53 -11.62 -16.01
N GLY A 223 -3.75 -12.29 -16.86
CA GLY A 223 -4.15 -12.65 -18.21
C GLY A 223 -4.25 -11.49 -19.21
N LYS A 224 -3.83 -10.28 -18.83
CA LYS A 224 -3.80 -9.09 -19.70
C LYS A 224 -2.41 -8.86 -20.29
N ALA A 225 -2.31 -7.93 -21.24
CA ALA A 225 -1.05 -7.57 -21.91
C ALA A 225 0.06 -7.25 -20.88
N GLN A 226 1.23 -7.88 -21.01
CA GLN A 226 2.39 -7.77 -20.11
C GLN A 226 2.20 -8.43 -18.73
N ASP A 227 1.21 -9.34 -18.55
CA ASP A 227 1.23 -10.23 -17.39
C ASP A 227 2.53 -11.06 -17.40
N PRO A 228 3.31 -11.08 -16.31
CA PRO A 228 4.56 -11.84 -16.25
C PRO A 228 4.37 -13.37 -16.38
N VAL A 229 3.14 -13.87 -16.28
CA VAL A 229 2.80 -15.31 -16.39
C VAL A 229 1.92 -15.55 -17.60
N SER A 230 2.46 -16.22 -18.62
CA SER A 230 1.78 -16.43 -19.90
C SER A 230 0.70 -17.52 -19.90
N ASN A 231 0.79 -18.48 -18.98
CA ASN A 231 -0.05 -19.70 -18.99
C ASN A 231 -1.00 -19.76 -17.79
N ARG A 232 -1.68 -18.66 -17.50
CA ARG A 232 -2.69 -18.65 -16.43
C ARG A 232 -3.95 -19.42 -16.84
N PRO A 233 -4.63 -20.07 -15.90
CA PRO A 233 -5.98 -20.58 -16.13
C PRO A 233 -6.91 -19.46 -16.61
N ALA A 234 -7.72 -19.70 -17.63
CA ALA A 234 -8.56 -18.68 -18.27
C ALA A 234 -9.51 -17.95 -17.28
N TRP A 235 -9.98 -18.65 -16.25
CA TRP A 235 -10.86 -18.07 -15.24
C TRP A 235 -10.19 -16.97 -14.38
N THR A 236 -8.86 -16.86 -14.38
CA THR A 236 -8.12 -15.84 -13.64
C THR A 236 -8.06 -14.49 -14.36
N THR A 237 -8.49 -14.46 -15.62
CA THR A 237 -8.43 -13.25 -16.47
C THR A 237 -9.13 -12.08 -15.78
N GLU A 238 -8.42 -10.94 -15.71
CA GLU A 238 -8.87 -9.70 -15.04
C GLU A 238 -8.99 -9.82 -13.51
N GLY A 239 -8.60 -10.95 -12.92
CA GLY A 239 -8.33 -11.06 -11.51
C GLY A 239 -7.03 -10.36 -11.11
N SER A 240 -6.80 -10.22 -9.81
CA SER A 240 -5.57 -9.65 -9.25
C SER A 240 -5.22 -10.35 -7.93
N PHE A 241 -3.93 -10.47 -7.63
CA PHE A 241 -3.52 -10.95 -6.31
C PHE A 241 -3.59 -9.80 -5.30
N LEU A 242 -4.24 -10.07 -4.18
CA LEU A 242 -4.30 -9.18 -3.03
C LEU A 242 -3.21 -9.55 -2.04
N ALA A 243 -2.34 -8.59 -1.70
CA ALA A 243 -1.48 -8.68 -0.52
C ALA A 243 -2.10 -7.83 0.59
N PHE A 244 -2.26 -8.41 1.78
CA PHE A 244 -2.75 -7.75 2.97
C PHE A 244 -1.70 -7.77 4.08
N ARG A 245 -1.45 -6.61 4.69
CA ARG A 245 -0.61 -6.49 5.89
C ARG A 245 -1.33 -5.61 6.90
N GLN A 246 -1.44 -6.07 8.13
CA GLN A 246 -1.82 -5.22 9.26
C GLN A 246 -0.54 -4.62 9.83
N LEU A 247 -0.23 -3.39 9.40
CA LEU A 247 0.99 -2.69 9.81
C LEU A 247 0.67 -1.83 11.03
N GLU A 248 1.27 -2.17 12.16
CA GLU A 248 1.18 -1.33 13.35
C GLU A 248 2.06 -0.08 13.18
N GLN A 249 1.57 1.07 13.63
CA GLN A 249 2.27 2.34 13.58
C GLN A 249 2.45 2.89 15.01
N LEU A 250 3.69 2.83 15.49
CA LEU A 250 4.09 3.33 16.79
C LEU A 250 4.34 4.84 16.68
N VAL A 251 3.27 5.62 16.61
CA VAL A 251 3.31 7.04 16.23
C VAL A 251 4.08 7.91 17.23
N PRO A 252 3.86 7.82 18.55
CA PRO A 252 4.66 8.56 19.53
C PRO A 252 6.15 8.25 19.44
N GLU A 253 6.52 6.96 19.33
CA GLU A 253 7.91 6.50 19.23
C GLU A 253 8.55 6.98 17.92
N PHE A 254 7.81 6.95 16.82
CA PHE A 254 8.26 7.46 15.53
C PHE A 254 8.58 8.96 15.60
N HIS A 255 7.69 9.76 16.17
CA HIS A 255 7.93 11.19 16.37
C HIS A 255 9.11 11.45 17.31
N LYS A 256 9.24 10.64 18.37
CA LYS A 256 10.42 10.70 19.26
C LYS A 256 11.71 10.40 18.49
N PHE A 257 11.72 9.35 17.68
CA PHE A 257 12.88 9.01 16.85
C PHE A 257 13.29 10.17 15.95
N LEU A 258 12.34 10.83 15.29
CA LEU A 258 12.61 12.00 14.45
C LEU A 258 13.19 13.18 15.25
N ALA A 259 12.67 13.43 16.44
CA ALA A 259 13.16 14.49 17.33
C ALA A 259 14.57 14.21 17.85
N ASP A 260 14.89 12.94 18.15
CA ASP A 260 16.20 12.51 18.66
C ASP A 260 17.27 12.44 17.53
N ASN A 261 16.88 12.44 16.27
CA ASN A 261 17.77 12.34 15.11
C ASN A 261 17.53 13.48 14.10
N PRO A 262 17.78 14.74 14.50
CA PRO A 262 17.62 15.87 13.61
C PRO A 262 18.65 15.80 12.48
N ILE A 263 18.27 16.26 11.30
CA ILE A 263 19.15 16.35 10.14
C ILE A 263 19.54 17.82 9.92
N ASP A 264 20.84 18.11 9.93
CA ASP A 264 21.35 19.44 9.65
C ASP A 264 21.24 19.75 8.15
N LEU A 265 20.50 20.80 7.82
CA LEU A 265 20.35 21.28 6.46
C LEU A 265 21.47 22.28 6.12
N PRO A 266 22.25 22.09 5.06
CA PRO A 266 23.16 23.10 4.56
C PRO A 266 22.41 24.40 4.28
N GLY A 267 22.79 25.51 4.96
CA GLY A 267 22.18 26.83 4.78
C GLY A 267 20.98 27.14 5.69
N SER A 268 20.48 26.19 6.47
CA SER A 268 19.49 26.47 7.51
C SER A 268 20.18 27.02 8.77
N ARG A 269 19.78 28.22 9.23
CA ARG A 269 20.24 28.80 10.50
C ARG A 269 19.54 28.22 11.73
N VAL A 270 18.83 27.14 11.58
CA VAL A 270 17.98 26.57 12.65
C VAL A 270 18.35 25.13 12.86
N SER A 271 19.34 24.89 13.68
CA SER A 271 19.44 23.71 14.52
C SER A 271 18.24 23.77 15.52
N ARG A 272 17.06 23.37 15.10
CA ARG A 272 15.91 23.23 16.00
C ARG A 272 15.54 21.77 16.10
N ALA A 273 15.69 21.25 17.31
CA ALA A 273 14.85 20.15 17.76
C ALA A 273 13.40 20.54 17.42
N VAL A 274 12.77 19.77 16.57
CA VAL A 274 11.39 19.99 16.12
C VAL A 274 10.53 20.02 17.37
N ASN A 275 10.02 21.20 17.74
CA ASN A 275 9.03 21.28 18.78
C ASN A 275 7.75 20.62 18.27
N TYR A 276 7.32 19.57 18.92
CA TYR A 276 6.15 18.72 18.66
C TYR A 276 4.84 19.48 18.40
N LEU A 277 4.82 20.78 18.69
CA LEU A 277 3.65 21.65 18.60
C LEU A 277 3.71 22.63 17.41
N GLU A 278 4.85 22.75 16.75
CA GLU A 278 4.99 23.62 15.58
C GLU A 278 5.28 22.75 14.37
N ARG A 279 4.34 22.74 13.44
CA ARG A 279 4.30 21.99 12.18
C ARG A 279 5.46 22.38 11.24
N ASP A 280 6.65 21.96 11.53
CA ASP A 280 7.77 22.10 10.61
C ASP A 280 8.07 20.73 9.98
N TRP A 281 7.37 20.43 8.90
CA TRP A 281 7.42 19.17 8.16
C TRP A 281 8.72 18.96 7.37
N SER A 282 9.57 19.99 7.29
CA SER A 282 10.80 19.96 6.50
C SER A 282 11.79 18.89 6.99
N ASP A 283 11.88 18.66 8.29
CA ASP A 283 12.82 17.71 8.87
C ASP A 283 12.27 16.27 8.86
N VAL A 284 10.96 16.12 9.04
CA VAL A 284 10.24 14.83 8.97
C VAL A 284 10.18 14.32 7.53
N GLY A 285 10.02 15.21 6.57
CA GLY A 285 9.96 14.87 5.15
C GLY A 285 11.21 14.19 4.59
N ARG A 286 12.35 14.31 5.23
CA ARG A 286 13.60 13.73 4.76
C ARG A 286 13.77 12.24 5.02
N VAL A 287 13.27 11.71 6.12
CA VAL A 287 13.29 10.28 6.38
C VAL A 287 12.29 9.55 5.47
N VAL A 288 11.20 10.22 5.10
CA VAL A 288 10.13 9.67 4.26
C VAL A 288 10.16 10.26 2.85
N CYS A 289 10.98 11.31 2.60
CA CYS A 289 11.00 12.11 1.38
C CYS A 289 9.61 12.64 0.99
N ALA A 290 9.08 13.58 1.75
CA ALA A 290 8.20 14.55 1.12
C ALA A 290 8.97 15.20 -0.04
N PRO A 291 8.32 15.63 -1.14
CA PRO A 291 9.04 16.10 -2.32
C PRO A 291 9.81 17.40 -2.05
N ILE A 292 10.96 17.28 -1.37
CA ILE A 292 11.88 18.38 -1.06
C ILE A 292 12.28 19.11 -2.34
N GLN A 293 12.31 18.41 -3.46
CA GLN A 293 12.53 19.00 -4.78
C GLN A 293 11.45 19.99 -5.19
N LEU A 294 10.23 19.82 -4.72
CA LEU A 294 9.09 20.70 -5.02
C LEU A 294 8.93 21.80 -3.96
N ALA A 295 9.38 21.54 -2.72
CA ALA A 295 9.34 22.49 -1.61
C ALA A 295 10.64 22.41 -0.77
N PRO A 296 11.77 22.92 -1.28
CA PRO A 296 13.09 22.63 -0.72
C PRO A 296 13.40 23.31 0.62
N THR A 297 12.68 24.34 1.00
CA THR A 297 13.02 25.18 2.17
C THR A 297 12.00 25.14 3.31
N HIS A 298 10.79 24.69 3.04
CA HIS A 298 9.70 24.62 4.02
C HIS A 298 8.56 23.73 3.52
N ASP A 299 7.68 23.33 4.43
CA ASP A 299 6.45 22.63 4.07
C ASP A 299 5.54 23.53 3.21
N ASP A 300 5.01 22.96 2.12
CA ASP A 300 3.97 23.59 1.30
C ASP A 300 2.66 22.79 1.41
N PRO A 301 1.76 23.13 2.34
CA PRO A 301 0.48 22.43 2.50
C PRO A 301 -0.43 22.50 1.27
N LYS A 302 -0.17 23.44 0.34
CA LYS A 302 -0.90 23.54 -0.92
C LYS A 302 -0.42 22.50 -1.93
N LEU A 303 0.87 22.14 -1.86
CA LEU A 303 1.45 21.11 -2.73
C LEU A 303 0.78 19.76 -2.53
N ALA A 304 0.58 19.33 -1.28
CA ALA A 304 -0.08 18.06 -0.97
C ALA A 304 -1.51 17.97 -1.56
N LYS A 305 -2.18 19.11 -1.71
CA LYS A 305 -3.55 19.22 -2.26
C LYS A 305 -3.58 19.49 -3.76
N ASP A 306 -2.43 19.65 -4.42
CA ASP A 306 -2.33 19.94 -5.84
C ASP A 306 -1.90 18.70 -6.63
N PRO A 307 -2.84 17.94 -7.21
CA PRO A 307 -2.54 16.71 -7.92
C PRO A 307 -1.76 16.94 -9.23
N GLN A 308 -1.67 18.19 -9.70
CA GLN A 308 -0.87 18.54 -10.87
C GLN A 308 0.62 18.70 -10.54
N ARG A 309 0.97 18.81 -9.25
CA ARG A 309 2.33 19.10 -8.81
C ARG A 309 2.91 18.08 -7.83
N ASN A 310 2.08 17.49 -6.95
CA ASN A 310 2.54 16.71 -5.81
C ASN A 310 3.27 15.40 -6.16
N ASN A 311 3.15 14.93 -7.40
CA ASN A 311 3.79 13.71 -7.89
C ASN A 311 4.75 13.97 -9.08
N ASP A 312 4.84 15.20 -9.54
CA ASP A 312 5.64 15.58 -10.73
C ASP A 312 7.08 15.90 -10.35
N PHE A 313 7.87 14.87 -10.05
CA PHE A 313 9.29 14.99 -9.74
C PHE A 313 10.08 13.74 -10.08
N VAL A 314 11.40 13.90 -10.20
CA VAL A 314 12.41 12.85 -10.32
C VAL A 314 13.47 13.03 -9.23
N TYR A 315 14.21 11.98 -8.92
CA TYR A 315 15.30 12.10 -7.94
C TYR A 315 16.55 12.70 -8.61
N PRO A 316 17.32 13.55 -7.88
CA PRO A 316 18.57 14.09 -8.40
C PRO A 316 19.56 12.98 -8.77
N GLN A 317 20.20 13.14 -9.92
CA GLN A 317 21.21 12.22 -10.46
C GLN A 317 22.57 12.95 -10.53
N ALA A 318 23.01 13.56 -9.43
CA ALA A 318 24.29 14.25 -9.38
C ALA A 318 25.45 13.26 -9.18
N PRO A 319 26.64 13.52 -9.75
CA PRO A 319 27.85 12.80 -9.41
C PRO A 319 28.22 13.00 -7.93
N GLY A 320 28.51 11.92 -7.22
CA GLY A 320 28.85 11.97 -5.80
C GLY A 320 27.64 12.00 -4.88
N ASP A 321 27.77 12.65 -3.71
CA ASP A 321 26.80 12.61 -2.61
C ASP A 321 25.64 13.61 -2.75
N GLU A 322 25.68 14.46 -3.76
CA GLU A 322 24.74 15.60 -3.93
C GLU A 322 23.27 15.12 -4.09
N GLY A 323 23.04 13.98 -4.75
CA GLY A 323 21.70 13.41 -4.92
C GLY A 323 21.06 12.89 -3.64
N GLN A 324 21.86 12.70 -2.58
CA GLN A 324 21.40 12.20 -1.28
C GLN A 324 20.96 13.33 -0.33
N THR A 325 21.47 14.55 -0.53
CA THR A 325 21.15 15.70 0.33
C THR A 325 19.69 16.13 0.21
N GLU A 326 19.09 16.01 -0.96
CA GLU A 326 17.68 16.34 -1.19
C GLU A 326 16.72 15.20 -0.83
N CYS A 327 17.07 13.96 -1.20
CA CYS A 327 16.30 12.78 -0.88
C CYS A 327 17.23 11.58 -0.63
N PRO A 328 17.42 11.14 0.61
CA PRO A 328 18.29 10.01 0.92
C PRO A 328 17.92 8.75 0.13
N TYR A 329 18.92 7.97 -0.28
CA TYR A 329 18.68 6.69 -0.95
C TYR A 329 17.85 5.72 -0.10
N ALA A 330 17.96 5.81 1.22
CA ALA A 330 17.17 5.01 2.15
C ALA A 330 15.72 5.47 2.30
N ALA A 331 15.37 6.67 1.84
CA ALA A 331 14.03 7.21 2.04
C ALA A 331 12.95 6.27 1.52
N HIS A 332 11.88 6.09 2.31
CA HIS A 332 10.80 5.15 2.01
C HIS A 332 10.25 5.29 0.58
N ILE A 333 9.90 6.51 0.16
CA ILE A 333 9.35 6.72 -1.18
C ILE A 333 10.37 6.44 -2.29
N ARG A 334 11.67 6.67 -2.04
CA ARG A 334 12.73 6.40 -3.01
C ARG A 334 13.01 4.90 -3.13
N LYS A 335 12.98 4.18 -2.00
CA LYS A 335 13.13 2.72 -2.01
C LYS A 335 11.93 2.01 -2.63
N THR A 336 10.71 2.47 -2.37
CA THR A 336 9.49 1.80 -2.86
C THR A 336 9.04 2.27 -4.25
N ASN A 337 9.53 3.42 -4.71
CA ASN A 337 9.31 3.94 -6.05
C ASN A 337 10.56 4.68 -6.55
N PRO A 338 11.60 3.97 -6.99
CA PRO A 338 12.92 4.53 -7.31
C PRO A 338 12.96 5.44 -8.56
N ARG A 339 11.84 5.56 -9.27
CA ARG A 339 11.70 6.45 -10.45
C ARG A 339 12.90 6.32 -11.39
N ASN A 340 13.61 7.44 -11.65
CA ASN A 340 14.78 7.54 -12.51
C ASN A 340 16.08 6.96 -11.90
N ASP A 341 16.09 6.52 -10.63
CA ASP A 341 17.28 5.88 -10.06
C ASP A 341 17.66 4.57 -10.78
N LEU A 342 16.75 3.99 -11.55
CA LEU A 342 16.99 2.78 -12.33
C LEU A 342 17.13 3.00 -13.83
N ASP A 343 17.04 4.23 -14.31
CA ASP A 343 17.06 4.53 -15.76
C ASP A 343 18.35 4.07 -16.43
N PHE A 344 19.47 4.10 -15.71
CA PHE A 344 20.76 3.60 -16.26
C PHE A 344 20.79 2.08 -16.51
N LEU A 345 19.89 1.32 -15.91
CA LEU A 345 19.73 -0.12 -16.16
C LEU A 345 18.91 -0.40 -17.43
N GLU A 346 18.30 0.63 -18.00
CA GLU A 346 17.33 0.53 -19.10
C GLU A 346 17.90 0.89 -20.47
N THR A 347 19.20 0.71 -20.64
CA THR A 347 19.89 0.99 -21.92
C THR A 347 19.49 0.05 -23.07
N ASN A 348 18.60 -0.92 -22.82
CA ASN A 348 18.13 -1.83 -23.86
C ASN A 348 16.78 -1.33 -24.45
N PRO A 349 16.78 -0.78 -25.69
CA PRO A 349 15.56 -0.28 -26.34
C PRO A 349 14.52 -1.36 -26.65
N ASP A 350 14.90 -2.64 -26.59
CA ASP A 350 14.00 -3.78 -26.83
C ASP A 350 13.25 -4.24 -25.58
N ARG A 351 13.40 -3.59 -24.44
CA ARG A 351 12.64 -3.89 -23.23
C ARG A 351 11.38 -3.02 -23.15
N PRO A 352 10.20 -3.56 -23.45
CA PRO A 352 8.96 -2.78 -23.54
C PRO A 352 8.44 -2.25 -22.20
N VAL A 353 8.94 -2.77 -21.08
CA VAL A 353 8.50 -2.39 -19.73
C VAL A 353 9.72 -2.32 -18.81
N ASN A 354 9.93 -1.17 -18.18
CA ASN A 354 11.05 -0.98 -17.28
C ASN A 354 10.88 -1.73 -15.94
N ALA A 355 11.98 -1.93 -15.20
CA ALA A 355 11.97 -2.70 -13.95
C ALA A 355 10.99 -2.12 -12.92
N VAL A 356 10.89 -0.78 -12.87
CA VAL A 356 9.99 -0.08 -11.93
C VAL A 356 8.52 -0.27 -12.33
N GLN A 357 8.19 -0.25 -13.62
CA GLN A 357 6.83 -0.53 -14.09
C GLN A 357 6.39 -1.96 -13.73
N LYS A 358 7.28 -2.95 -13.95
CA LYS A 358 6.98 -4.36 -13.66
C LYS A 358 6.73 -4.66 -12.19
N SER A 359 7.29 -3.85 -11.30
CA SER A 359 7.14 -4.00 -9.86
C SER A 359 6.10 -3.04 -9.28
N SER A 360 5.33 -2.35 -10.12
CA SER A 360 4.26 -1.47 -9.67
C SER A 360 3.10 -2.26 -9.06
N ILE A 361 2.53 -1.68 -8.00
CA ILE A 361 1.35 -2.21 -7.30
C ILE A 361 0.30 -1.10 -7.15
N LEU A 362 -0.98 -1.45 -7.12
CA LEU A 362 -2.06 -0.53 -6.76
C LEU A 362 -2.37 -0.68 -5.27
N ARG A 363 -2.20 0.39 -4.51
CA ARG A 363 -2.45 0.39 -3.06
C ARG A 363 -3.87 0.89 -2.77
N ALA A 364 -4.57 0.16 -1.91
CA ALA A 364 -5.95 0.43 -1.50
C ALA A 364 -6.12 0.34 0.04
N GLY A 365 -5.08 0.67 0.80
CA GLY A 365 -5.08 0.60 2.26
C GLY A 365 -6.01 1.62 2.93
N ILE A 366 -6.19 1.44 4.24
CA ILE A 366 -6.95 2.35 5.10
C ILE A 366 -6.37 2.34 6.52
N PRO A 367 -6.26 3.50 7.21
CA PRO A 367 -5.86 3.54 8.62
C PRO A 367 -6.84 2.78 9.52
N TYR A 368 -6.31 2.13 10.56
CA TYR A 368 -7.11 1.54 11.64
C TYR A 368 -6.66 2.04 13.01
N GLY A 369 -7.51 1.89 14.01
CA GLY A 369 -7.25 2.32 15.38
C GLY A 369 -7.59 3.80 15.64
N PRO A 370 -7.45 4.25 16.91
CA PRO A 370 -7.78 5.60 17.32
C PRO A 370 -6.68 6.61 16.98
N GLU A 371 -7.02 7.91 16.99
CA GLU A 371 -6.03 8.99 16.98
C GLU A 371 -5.16 8.93 18.25
N VAL A 372 -3.92 9.45 18.16
CA VAL A 372 -2.99 9.53 19.30
C VAL A 372 -3.57 10.41 20.39
N THR A 373 -3.64 9.89 21.60
CA THR A 373 -4.14 10.60 22.78
C THR A 373 -3.12 11.59 23.33
N LEU A 374 -3.57 12.50 24.21
CA LEU A 374 -2.66 13.44 24.87
C LEU A 374 -1.68 12.70 25.81
N SER A 375 -2.13 11.63 26.49
CA SER A 375 -1.27 10.80 27.35
C SER A 375 -0.13 10.19 26.56
N GLU A 376 -0.45 9.51 25.47
CA GLU A 376 0.55 8.88 24.58
C GLU A 376 1.57 9.91 24.03
N LYS A 377 1.12 11.13 23.70
CA LYS A 377 2.02 12.21 23.26
C LYS A 377 2.99 12.65 24.36
N LEU A 378 2.50 12.78 25.58
CA LEU A 378 3.33 13.21 26.72
C LEU A 378 4.30 12.12 27.18
N GLU A 379 3.86 10.88 27.15
CA GLU A 379 4.66 9.71 27.54
C GLU A 379 5.58 9.20 26.42
N GLN A 380 5.37 9.70 25.21
CA GLN A 380 6.10 9.27 24.01
C GLN A 380 6.06 7.75 23.80
N PHE A 381 4.93 7.14 24.09
CA PHE A 381 4.72 5.70 24.06
C PHE A 381 3.31 5.36 23.55
N THR A 382 3.21 4.36 22.66
CA THR A 382 1.95 3.87 22.11
C THR A 382 1.22 3.01 23.15
N GLU A 383 0.03 3.43 23.52
CA GLU A 383 -0.86 2.68 24.43
C GLU A 383 -1.95 1.92 23.66
N PHE A 384 -2.46 2.51 22.58
CA PHE A 384 -3.56 1.95 21.80
C PHE A 384 -3.08 1.50 20.41
N ALA A 385 -3.40 0.26 20.03
CA ALA A 385 -3.07 -0.28 18.73
C ALA A 385 -3.71 0.53 17.59
N ARG A 386 -2.88 0.99 16.68
CA ARG A 386 -3.23 1.72 15.46
C ARG A 386 -2.26 1.41 14.35
N GLY A 387 -2.66 1.71 13.12
CA GLY A 387 -1.77 1.53 11.99
C GLY A 387 -2.46 1.61 10.65
N LEU A 388 -1.87 0.95 9.67
CA LEU A 388 -2.36 0.86 8.30
C LEU A 388 -2.78 -0.58 7.98
N ALA A 389 -4.06 -0.77 7.64
CA ALA A 389 -4.48 -1.95 6.93
C ALA A 389 -4.00 -1.79 5.48
N PHE A 390 -2.77 -2.25 5.23
CA PHE A 390 -2.17 -2.17 3.91
C PHE A 390 -2.80 -3.21 3.00
N VAL A 391 -3.25 -2.77 1.83
CA VAL A 391 -3.76 -3.62 0.75
C VAL A 391 -3.06 -3.21 -0.52
N SER A 392 -2.59 -4.18 -1.29
CA SER A 392 -2.11 -3.94 -2.65
C SER A 392 -2.57 -5.00 -3.62
N TYR A 393 -2.76 -4.57 -4.87
CA TYR A 393 -3.18 -5.39 -6.00
C TYR A 393 -2.10 -5.42 -7.07
N GLN A 394 -1.84 -6.60 -7.60
CA GLN A 394 -0.85 -6.90 -8.64
C GLN A 394 -1.16 -8.23 -9.33
N SER A 395 -0.71 -8.41 -10.57
CA SER A 395 -0.83 -9.70 -11.27
C SER A 395 0.18 -10.74 -10.79
N SER A 396 1.22 -10.34 -10.07
CA SER A 396 2.20 -11.25 -9.48
C SER A 396 2.74 -10.71 -8.17
N LEU A 397 2.57 -11.45 -7.08
CA LEU A 397 3.16 -11.12 -5.77
C LEU A 397 4.70 -11.17 -5.84
N ALA A 398 5.26 -12.13 -6.58
CA ALA A 398 6.70 -12.29 -6.77
C ALA A 398 7.36 -11.09 -7.47
N LYS A 399 6.63 -10.34 -8.30
CA LYS A 399 7.13 -9.16 -9.02
C LYS A 399 6.71 -7.85 -8.37
N GLY A 400 5.59 -7.84 -7.66
CA GLY A 400 5.05 -6.68 -6.94
C GLY A 400 5.48 -6.66 -5.47
N PHE A 401 4.54 -6.95 -4.57
CA PHE A 401 4.71 -6.79 -3.12
C PHE A 401 5.96 -7.49 -2.57
N GLN A 402 6.17 -8.78 -2.86
CA GLN A 402 7.32 -9.53 -2.34
C GLN A 402 8.64 -8.93 -2.83
N PHE A 403 8.70 -8.56 -4.12
CA PHE A 403 9.89 -7.97 -4.71
C PHE A 403 10.24 -6.63 -4.07
N ILE A 404 9.26 -5.74 -3.91
CA ILE A 404 9.45 -4.43 -3.26
C ILE A 404 9.95 -4.63 -1.82
N GLN A 405 9.32 -5.53 -1.06
CA GLN A 405 9.73 -5.77 0.32
C GLN A 405 11.16 -6.32 0.41
N LYS A 406 11.46 -7.38 -0.33
CA LYS A 406 12.75 -8.09 -0.23
C LYS A 406 13.90 -7.37 -0.92
N SER A 407 13.67 -6.98 -2.19
CA SER A 407 14.74 -6.54 -3.08
C SER A 407 14.97 -5.03 -3.03
N TRP A 408 13.99 -4.28 -2.51
CA TRP A 408 14.08 -2.84 -2.36
C TRP A 408 14.11 -2.41 -0.91
N ALA A 409 13.03 -2.59 -0.14
CA ALA A 409 12.93 -2.09 1.23
C ALA A 409 13.98 -2.74 2.17
N ASN A 410 14.17 -4.06 2.07
CA ASN A 410 15.09 -4.82 2.93
C ASN A 410 16.52 -4.90 2.38
N ALA A 411 16.80 -4.35 1.21
CA ALA A 411 18.11 -4.44 0.55
C ALA A 411 18.98 -3.20 0.86
N PRO A 412 20.05 -3.31 1.66
CA PRO A 412 20.88 -2.16 2.03
C PRO A 412 21.55 -1.47 0.85
N ASN A 413 21.84 -2.21 -0.21
CA ASN A 413 22.51 -1.71 -1.42
C ASN A 413 21.53 -1.13 -2.48
N PHE A 414 20.22 -1.10 -2.21
CA PHE A 414 19.22 -0.56 -3.12
C PHE A 414 18.82 0.88 -2.72
N PRO A 415 18.55 1.82 -3.67
CA PRO A 415 18.71 1.68 -5.10
C PRO A 415 20.18 1.65 -5.53
N PRO A 416 20.52 0.90 -6.62
CA PRO A 416 21.86 0.88 -7.16
C PRO A 416 22.08 2.15 -7.98
N ALA A 417 22.78 3.14 -7.45
CA ALA A 417 23.20 4.29 -8.25
C ALA A 417 24.53 3.99 -8.95
N ALA A 418 24.66 4.39 -10.21
CA ALA A 418 25.86 4.10 -11.03
C ALA A 418 27.18 4.65 -10.43
N GLN A 419 27.09 5.62 -9.55
CA GLN A 419 28.23 6.30 -8.92
C GLN A 419 28.12 6.36 -7.38
N LYS A 420 27.31 5.48 -6.78
CA LYS A 420 27.08 5.47 -5.35
C LYS A 420 28.27 4.85 -4.61
N GLU A 421 28.92 5.65 -3.77
CA GLU A 421 30.03 5.21 -2.91
C GLU A 421 29.55 4.68 -1.54
N VAL A 422 28.26 4.87 -1.22
CA VAL A 422 27.68 4.52 0.09
C VAL A 422 26.48 3.59 -0.04
N GLU A 423 26.31 2.67 0.89
CA GLU A 423 25.13 1.84 0.97
C GLU A 423 23.94 2.65 1.50
N ALA A 424 22.77 2.48 0.88
CA ALA A 424 21.54 3.17 1.29
C ALA A 424 21.06 2.74 2.68
N GLY A 425 21.29 1.48 3.05
CA GLY A 425 20.69 0.87 4.23
C GLY A 425 19.23 0.41 3.97
N PHE A 426 18.56 0.02 5.03
CA PHE A 426 17.18 -0.43 5.00
C PHE A 426 16.21 0.75 4.84
N ASP A 427 15.04 0.48 4.28
CA ASP A 427 13.91 1.40 4.36
C ASP A 427 13.57 1.67 5.84
N PRO A 428 13.53 2.93 6.30
CA PRO A 428 13.33 3.24 7.70
C PRO A 428 11.91 2.93 8.20
N ILE A 429 10.92 2.83 7.31
CA ILE A 429 9.51 2.61 7.66
C ILE A 429 9.14 1.13 7.60
N ILE A 430 9.36 0.49 6.43
CA ILE A 430 8.92 -0.89 6.19
C ILE A 430 10.08 -1.88 6.05
N GLY A 431 11.34 -1.43 6.10
CA GLY A 431 12.49 -2.32 6.03
C GLY A 431 12.54 -3.24 7.26
N GLN A 432 12.76 -4.53 7.06
CA GLN A 432 12.72 -5.56 8.11
C GLN A 432 13.93 -6.48 8.04
N LYS A 433 14.35 -7.01 9.20
CA LYS A 433 15.51 -7.91 9.34
C LYS A 433 15.25 -8.95 10.45
N ASN A 434 14.13 -9.63 10.40
CA ASN A 434 13.73 -10.68 11.35
C ASN A 434 13.86 -10.22 12.82
N GLY A 435 13.40 -9.01 13.16
CA GLY A 435 13.49 -8.40 14.49
C GLY A 435 14.89 -7.91 14.90
N GLN A 436 15.89 -8.07 14.05
CA GLN A 436 17.24 -7.60 14.35
C GLN A 436 17.38 -6.09 14.08
N SER A 437 18.34 -5.45 14.76
CA SER A 437 18.73 -4.08 14.46
C SER A 437 19.17 -3.94 13.01
N ARG A 438 18.74 -2.86 12.37
CA ARG A 438 19.06 -2.54 10.98
C ARG A 438 19.59 -1.12 10.87
N GLU A 439 20.34 -0.87 9.85
CA GLU A 439 20.94 0.43 9.59
C GLU A 439 20.30 1.08 8.40
N THR A 440 20.06 2.37 8.48
CA THR A 440 19.63 3.23 7.39
C THR A 440 20.59 4.42 7.28
N LEU A 441 20.80 4.94 6.08
CA LEU A 441 21.68 6.07 5.88
C LEU A 441 20.92 7.39 6.05
N GLY A 442 21.53 8.32 6.79
CA GLY A 442 21.08 9.71 6.83
C GLY A 442 21.48 10.49 5.57
N THR A 443 21.25 11.79 5.59
CA THR A 443 21.47 12.70 4.44
C THR A 443 22.92 13.12 4.23
N SER A 444 23.81 12.93 5.22
CA SER A 444 25.23 13.25 5.11
C SER A 444 26.07 12.00 5.00
N ALA A 445 27.15 12.07 4.22
CA ALA A 445 28.13 10.99 4.15
C ALA A 445 28.62 10.63 5.55
N GLY A 446 28.42 9.36 5.96
CA GLY A 446 28.85 8.84 7.26
C GLY A 446 27.82 8.95 8.40
N SER A 447 26.65 9.55 8.20
CA SER A 447 25.59 9.48 9.22
C SER A 447 24.78 8.19 9.06
N GLN A 448 25.15 7.16 9.80
CA GLN A 448 24.35 5.95 9.93
C GLN A 448 23.39 6.09 11.11
N LEU A 449 22.12 5.84 10.84
CA LEU A 449 21.07 5.75 11.85
C LEU A 449 20.78 4.28 12.13
N THR A 450 20.93 3.85 13.38
CA THR A 450 20.56 2.50 13.79
C THR A 450 19.10 2.45 14.20
N LEU A 451 18.30 1.72 13.43
CA LEU A 451 16.91 1.44 13.76
C LEU A 451 16.85 0.16 14.61
N ARG A 452 16.37 0.28 15.85
CA ARG A 452 16.20 -0.85 16.77
C ARG A 452 14.72 -1.22 16.81
N GLY A 453 14.41 -2.47 16.49
CA GLY A 453 13.02 -2.96 16.43
C GLY A 453 12.23 -2.47 15.22
N THR A 454 10.91 -2.73 15.21
CA THR A 454 9.95 -2.15 14.27
C THR A 454 9.52 -0.78 14.77
N LEU A 455 9.52 0.23 13.90
CA LEU A 455 8.90 1.52 14.18
C LEU A 455 7.40 1.45 13.99
#